data_e387d65728840eb3b27b205903015a9e
#
_entry.id   e387d65728840eb3b27b205903015a9e
#
_cell.length_a   1.000
_cell.length_b   1.000
_cell.length_c   1.000
_cell.angle_alpha   90.00
_cell.angle_beta   90.00
_cell.angle_gamma   90.00
#
_symmetry.space_group_name_H-M   'P 1'
#
loop_
_entity.id
_entity.type
_entity.pdbx_description
1 polymer ?
#
loop_
_entity_poly.entity_id
_entity_poly.type
_entity_poly.pdbx_seq_one_letter_code
_entity_poly.pdbx_strand_id
1 'polypeptide(L)'
;MKKTLFLTAALLVSGSAFATTDHYLLRDGNHVQHLKITTINDETTVSADVDFEPNANEAGAKPCVGEVSGEAKSVAANELLMKKHSPGEATFCELKIHLSPTGAKVEQSKDCDNFAAGICRFSSEGKELVKIK
;
A
#
# COMPACT_ATOMS: atom_id res chain seq x y z
N MET A 1 -40.89 9.21 -25.84
CA MET A 1 -40.71 9.53 -25.28
C MET A 1 -40.38 8.91 -24.22
N LYS A 2 -40.60 8.37 -23.58
CA LYS A 2 -40.30 7.76 -22.60
C LYS A 2 -39.06 7.25 -22.55
N LYS A 3 -38.39 7.29 -23.33
CA LYS A 3 -37.19 6.90 -23.38
C LYS A 3 -36.34 7.50 -22.43
N THR A 4 -36.65 8.52 -21.95
CA THR A 4 -35.83 9.20 -21.01
C THR A 4 -35.46 8.32 -19.89
N LEU A 5 -36.29 7.46 -19.58
CA LEU A 5 -36.04 6.63 -18.53
C LEU A 5 -34.84 5.88 -18.70
N PHE A 6 -34.57 5.49 -19.83
CA PHE A 6 -33.52 4.71 -20.02
C PHE A 6 -32.28 5.40 -19.78
N LEU A 7 -32.25 6.59 -20.08
CA LEU A 7 -31.10 7.33 -19.89
C LEU A 7 -30.71 7.33 -18.52
N THR A 8 -31.66 7.44 -17.71
CA THR A 8 -31.42 7.51 -16.32
C THR A 8 -30.67 6.31 -15.86
N ALA A 9 -31.07 5.22 -16.32
CA ALA A 9 -30.44 4.00 -15.88
C ALA A 9 -28.99 4.04 -16.24
N ALA A 10 -28.71 4.51 -17.38
CA ALA A 10 -27.36 4.55 -17.81
C ALA A 10 -26.55 5.40 -16.90
N LEU A 11 -27.13 6.46 -16.45
CA LEU A 11 -26.40 7.33 -15.59
C LEU A 11 -26.03 6.66 -14.31
N LEU A 12 -26.90 5.90 -13.81
CA LEU A 12 -26.63 5.24 -12.58
C LEU A 12 -25.43 4.36 -12.72
N VAL A 13 -25.39 3.66 -13.76
CA VAL A 13 -24.31 2.76 -13.95
C VAL A 13 -23.01 3.51 -14.03
N SER A 14 -22.99 4.58 -14.76
CA SER A 14 -21.75 5.30 -14.89
C SER A 14 -21.35 5.90 -13.57
N GLY A 15 -22.30 6.17 -12.72
CA GLY A 15 -21.99 6.77 -11.45
C GLY A 15 -21.39 5.79 -10.47
N SER A 16 -21.43 4.53 -10.77
CA SER A 16 -20.90 3.61 -9.80
C SER A 16 -19.44 3.42 -10.10
N ALA A 17 -18.68 4.36 -9.73
CA ALA A 17 -17.25 4.23 -9.82
C ALA A 17 -16.90 3.17 -8.83
N PHE A 18 -16.27 2.11 -9.27
CA PHE A 18 -15.89 1.06 -8.38
C PHE A 18 -14.58 1.38 -7.74
N ALA A 19 -14.59 1.48 -6.45
CA ALA A 19 -13.36 1.60 -5.68
C ALA A 19 -13.14 0.23 -5.08
N THR A 20 -12.04 -0.41 -5.44
CA THR A 20 -11.71 -1.70 -4.84
C THR A 20 -10.45 -1.51 -4.01
N THR A 21 -10.44 -2.10 -2.83
CA THR A 21 -9.28 -2.04 -1.95
C THR A 21 -8.88 -3.45 -1.57
N ASP A 22 -7.64 -3.79 -1.86
CA ASP A 22 -7.09 -5.05 -1.43
C ASP A 22 -6.19 -4.76 -0.24
N HIS A 23 -6.37 -5.50 0.83
CA HIS A 23 -5.64 -5.27 2.07
C HIS A 23 -4.78 -6.49 2.38
N TYR A 24 -3.50 -6.23 2.67
CA TYR A 24 -2.55 -7.28 2.97
C TYR A 24 -1.92 -7.01 4.33
N LEU A 25 -1.61 -8.06 5.05
CA LEU A 25 -1.11 -7.96 6.41
C LEU A 25 0.05 -8.90 6.65
N LEU A 26 1.09 -8.43 7.32
CA LEU A 26 2.16 -9.28 7.80
C LEU A 26 2.38 -8.92 9.26
N ARG A 27 2.21 -9.90 10.14
CA ARG A 27 2.39 -9.69 11.56
C ARG A 27 3.50 -10.60 12.05
N ASP A 28 4.48 -10.03 12.73
CA ASP A 28 5.55 -10.78 13.32
C ASP A 28 5.68 -10.27 14.74
N GLY A 29 4.97 -10.89 15.66
CA GLY A 29 4.91 -10.43 17.04
C GLY A 29 4.26 -9.05 17.12
N ASN A 30 5.00 -8.10 17.63
CA ASN A 30 4.50 -6.72 17.75
C ASN A 30 4.85 -5.86 16.53
N HIS A 31 5.41 -6.47 15.51
CA HIS A 31 5.76 -5.77 14.28
C HIS A 31 4.67 -6.10 13.26
N VAL A 32 3.94 -5.09 12.84
CA VAL A 32 2.81 -5.28 11.95
C VAL A 32 2.98 -4.41 10.71
N GLN A 33 2.85 -5.02 9.54
CA GLN A 33 2.93 -4.29 8.29
C GLN A 33 1.60 -4.41 7.56
N HIS A 34 1.09 -3.28 7.10
CA HIS A 34 -0.15 -3.24 6.31
C HIS A 34 0.17 -2.70 4.94
N LEU A 35 -0.47 -3.27 3.94
CA LEU A 35 -0.38 -2.76 2.58
C LEU A 35 -1.80 -2.69 2.04
N LYS A 36 -2.18 -1.54 1.53
CA LYS A 36 -3.49 -1.38 0.93
C LYS A 36 -3.30 -0.91 -0.50
N ILE A 37 -3.98 -1.56 -1.41
CA ILE A 37 -3.93 -1.19 -2.82
C ILE A 37 -5.35 -0.84 -3.22
N THR A 38 -5.57 0.42 -3.53
CA THR A 38 -6.90 0.92 -3.87
C THR A 38 -6.91 1.32 -5.33
N THR A 39 -7.92 0.85 -6.05
CA THR A 39 -8.08 1.21 -7.45
C THR A 39 -9.43 1.89 -7.61
N ILE A 40 -9.41 3.12 -8.14
CA ILE A 40 -10.61 3.87 -8.40
C ILE A 40 -10.51 4.29 -9.85
N ASN A 41 -11.42 3.80 -10.67
CA ASN A 41 -11.37 3.99 -12.12
C ASN A 41 -10.07 3.37 -12.61
N ASP A 42 -9.21 4.12 -13.25
CA ASP A 42 -7.94 3.58 -13.74
C ASP A 42 -6.76 4.00 -12.88
N GLU A 43 -7.04 4.58 -11.74
CA GLU A 43 -5.96 5.03 -10.86
C GLU A 43 -5.73 4.07 -9.71
N THR A 44 -4.49 3.73 -9.48
CA THR A 44 -4.12 2.84 -8.39
C THR A 44 -3.28 3.61 -7.39
N THR A 45 -3.64 3.50 -6.13
CA THR A 45 -2.91 4.11 -5.04
C THR A 45 -2.46 3.01 -4.08
N VAL A 46 -1.22 3.09 -3.63
CA VAL A 46 -0.69 2.15 -2.68
C VAL A 46 -0.41 2.88 -1.38
N SER A 47 -0.81 2.30 -0.27
CA SER A 47 -0.53 2.83 1.04
C SER A 47 0.14 1.72 1.85
N ALA A 48 1.28 2.01 2.43
CA ALA A 48 1.99 1.05 3.25
C ALA A 48 2.22 1.65 4.62
N ASP A 49 1.95 0.90 5.67
CA ASP A 49 2.26 1.39 6.99
C ASP A 49 2.84 0.26 7.84
N VAL A 50 3.65 0.63 8.80
CA VAL A 50 4.35 -0.30 9.68
C VAL A 50 4.22 0.22 11.08
N ASP A 51 3.91 -0.67 12.01
CA ASP A 51 3.76 -0.31 13.41
C ASP A 51 4.55 -1.32 14.24
N PHE A 52 5.40 -0.82 15.10
CA PHE A 52 6.15 -1.68 16.01
C PHE A 52 6.02 -1.13 17.41
N GLU A 53 5.57 -1.95 18.34
CA GLU A 53 5.43 -1.58 19.72
C GLU A 53 6.10 -2.64 20.55
N PRO A 54 7.28 -2.36 21.13
CA PRO A 54 8.02 -3.38 21.87
C PRO A 54 7.31 -3.75 23.18
N ASN A 55 7.58 -4.96 23.63
CA ASN A 55 7.06 -5.40 24.91
C ASN A 55 7.76 -4.65 26.01
N ALA A 56 7.11 -4.54 27.14
CA ALA A 56 7.69 -3.82 28.30
C ALA A 56 9.01 -4.40 28.75
N ASN A 57 9.26 -5.66 28.45
CA ASN A 57 10.49 -6.30 28.87
C ASN A 57 11.65 -6.18 27.89
N GLU A 58 11.42 -5.53 26.77
CA GLU A 58 12.48 -5.37 25.78
C GLU A 58 13.27 -4.11 26.09
N ALA A 59 14.40 -4.28 26.71
CA ALA A 59 15.21 -3.13 27.10
C ALA A 59 15.77 -2.44 25.86
N GLY A 60 15.69 -1.12 25.84
CA GLY A 60 16.26 -0.35 24.74
C GLY A 60 15.44 -0.30 23.46
N ALA A 61 14.37 -1.06 23.38
CA ALA A 61 13.53 -1.04 22.19
C ALA A 61 12.59 0.16 22.27
N LYS A 62 12.32 0.78 21.14
CA LYS A 62 11.44 1.93 21.09
C LYS A 62 10.35 1.70 20.05
N PRO A 63 9.14 2.17 20.30
CA PRO A 63 8.08 2.02 19.32
C PRO A 63 8.38 2.90 18.12
N CYS A 64 7.92 2.50 16.97
CA CYS A 64 8.03 3.31 15.78
C CYS A 64 6.83 3.04 14.86
N VAL A 65 6.52 4.05 14.04
CA VAL A 65 5.44 3.95 13.08
C VAL A 65 5.95 4.56 11.78
N GLY A 66 5.69 3.91 10.69
CA GLY A 66 6.04 4.44 9.38
C GLY A 66 4.82 4.38 8.48
N GLU A 67 4.67 5.38 7.62
CA GLU A 67 3.56 5.41 6.69
C GLU A 67 3.96 6.11 5.41
N VAL A 68 3.57 5.55 4.29
CA VAL A 68 3.81 6.20 3.01
C VAL A 68 2.69 5.78 2.06
N SER A 69 2.24 6.70 1.24
CA SER A 69 1.23 6.39 0.23
C SER A 69 1.51 7.21 -1.02
N GLY A 70 1.09 6.72 -2.15
CA GLY A 70 1.25 7.43 -3.40
C GLY A 70 0.65 6.65 -4.56
N GLU A 71 0.69 7.26 -5.72
CA GLU A 71 0.17 6.62 -6.90
C GLU A 71 1.11 5.52 -7.35
N ALA A 72 0.56 4.45 -7.85
CA ALA A 72 1.34 3.31 -8.32
C ALA A 72 1.01 2.99 -9.76
N LYS A 73 1.97 2.44 -10.46
CA LYS A 73 1.79 2.04 -11.85
C LYS A 73 2.20 0.60 -12.01
N SER A 74 1.53 -0.09 -12.91
CA SER A 74 1.88 -1.45 -13.23
C SER A 74 3.11 -1.41 -14.12
N VAL A 75 4.20 -2.03 -13.68
CA VAL A 75 5.44 -2.04 -14.45
C VAL A 75 5.71 -3.42 -15.07
N ALA A 76 5.01 -4.42 -14.61
CA ALA A 76 5.09 -5.76 -15.16
C ALA A 76 3.87 -6.53 -14.69
N ALA A 77 3.68 -7.74 -15.18
CA ALA A 77 2.57 -8.57 -14.73
C ALA A 77 2.72 -8.80 -13.23
N ASN A 78 1.68 -8.51 -12.50
CA ASN A 78 1.67 -8.69 -11.03
C ASN A 78 2.74 -7.88 -10.30
N GLU A 79 3.13 -6.75 -10.86
CA GLU A 79 4.13 -5.91 -10.22
C GLU A 79 3.72 -4.45 -10.31
N LEU A 80 3.71 -3.78 -9.17
CA LEU A 80 3.37 -2.36 -9.09
C LEU A 80 4.56 -1.57 -8.58
N LEU A 81 4.71 -0.35 -9.05
CA LEU A 81 5.74 0.55 -8.56
C LEU A 81 5.08 1.83 -8.07
N MET A 82 5.28 2.15 -6.81
CA MET A 82 4.76 3.36 -6.19
C MET A 82 5.94 4.29 -5.93
N LYS A 83 5.79 5.57 -6.22
CA LYS A 83 6.81 6.56 -5.95
C LYS A 83 6.22 7.68 -5.13
N LYS A 84 6.93 8.07 -4.09
CA LYS A 84 6.50 9.18 -3.25
C LYS A 84 7.69 10.10 -3.02
N HIS A 85 7.49 11.38 -3.30
CA HIS A 85 8.54 12.37 -3.12
C HIS A 85 8.88 12.52 -1.63
N SER A 86 10.17 12.50 -1.31
CA SER A 86 10.58 12.64 0.08
C SER A 86 10.44 14.10 0.49
N PRO A 87 9.90 14.38 1.68
CA PRO A 87 9.70 15.75 2.12
C PRO A 87 11.01 16.53 2.18
N GLY A 88 11.05 17.64 1.51
CA GLY A 88 12.24 18.48 1.53
C GLY A 88 13.44 17.96 0.75
N GLU A 89 13.28 16.85 0.05
CA GLU A 89 14.37 16.24 -0.70
C GLU A 89 14.01 16.13 -2.18
N ALA A 90 15.00 16.01 -3.02
CA ALA A 90 14.76 15.83 -4.45
C ALA A 90 14.66 14.34 -4.80
N THR A 91 14.54 13.48 -3.82
CA THR A 91 14.53 12.04 -4.01
C THR A 91 13.14 11.46 -3.81
N PHE A 92 12.96 10.24 -4.25
CA PHE A 92 11.68 9.55 -4.13
C PHE A 92 11.82 8.24 -3.40
N CYS A 93 10.88 7.95 -2.53
CA CYS A 93 10.76 6.63 -1.96
C CYS A 93 10.02 5.79 -3.00
N GLU A 94 10.60 4.69 -3.41
CA GLU A 94 9.96 3.78 -4.34
C GLU A 94 9.66 2.47 -3.66
N LEU A 95 8.43 2.02 -3.80
CA LEU A 95 8.04 0.71 -3.31
C LEU A 95 7.68 -0.14 -4.51
N LYS A 96 8.30 -1.30 -4.60
CA LYS A 96 7.96 -2.25 -5.66
C LYS A 96 7.18 -3.36 -4.99
N ILE A 97 5.97 -3.59 -5.48
CA ILE A 97 5.07 -4.57 -4.90
C ILE A 97 4.91 -5.71 -5.87
N HIS A 98 5.25 -6.92 -5.41
CA HIS A 98 5.09 -8.13 -6.21
C HIS A 98 3.86 -8.85 -5.72
N LEU A 99 2.87 -8.98 -6.57
CA LEU A 99 1.60 -9.59 -6.22
C LEU A 99 1.57 -11.07 -6.57
N SER A 100 0.89 -11.84 -5.75
CA SER A 100 0.66 -13.26 -6.01
C SER A 100 -0.80 -13.55 -5.69
N PRO A 101 -1.30 -14.73 -6.01
CA PRO A 101 -2.70 -15.06 -5.69
C PRO A 101 -3.00 -15.01 -4.19
N THR A 102 -2.00 -15.19 -3.34
CA THR A 102 -2.22 -15.24 -1.90
C THR A 102 -1.73 -14.02 -1.15
N GLY A 103 -0.95 -13.17 -1.76
CA GLY A 103 -0.41 -12.05 -1.01
C GLY A 103 0.48 -11.12 -1.81
N ALA A 104 1.36 -10.44 -1.12
CA ALA A 104 2.23 -9.46 -1.74
C ALA A 104 3.56 -9.39 -1.02
N LYS A 105 4.61 -9.05 -1.77
CA LYS A 105 5.92 -8.79 -1.18
C LYS A 105 6.29 -7.36 -1.53
N VAL A 106 6.91 -6.68 -0.61
CA VAL A 106 7.26 -5.27 -0.77
C VAL A 106 8.77 -5.09 -0.71
N GLU A 107 9.32 -4.37 -1.68
CA GLU A 107 10.71 -3.97 -1.67
C GLU A 107 10.74 -2.47 -1.66
N GLN A 108 11.67 -1.89 -0.95
CA GLN A 108 11.76 -0.42 -0.88
C GLN A 108 13.13 0.06 -1.35
N SER A 109 13.14 1.28 -1.89
CA SER A 109 14.40 1.91 -2.24
C SER A 109 15.00 2.55 -1.00
N LYS A 110 16.26 2.92 -1.09
CA LYS A 110 16.97 3.49 0.04
C LYS A 110 16.34 4.77 0.53
N ASP A 111 15.80 5.58 -0.37
CA ASP A 111 15.24 6.86 0.02
C ASP A 111 13.96 6.74 0.83
N CYS A 112 13.39 5.55 0.96
CA CYS A 112 12.24 5.35 1.81
C CYS A 112 12.61 5.52 3.29
N ASP A 113 13.90 5.48 3.61
CA ASP A 113 14.34 5.69 4.98
C ASP A 113 14.01 7.12 5.44
N ASN A 114 13.68 8.03 4.53
CA ASN A 114 13.26 9.36 4.92
C ASN A 114 11.83 9.35 5.49
N PHE A 115 11.08 8.28 5.28
CA PHE A 115 9.74 8.15 5.82
C PHE A 115 9.72 7.25 7.04
N ALA A 116 10.52 6.20 7.03
CA ALA A 116 10.61 5.29 8.15
C ALA A 116 11.86 4.46 7.98
N ALA A 117 12.58 4.23 9.03
CA ALA A 117 13.83 3.51 8.98
C ALA A 117 13.89 2.45 10.08
N GLY A 118 14.92 1.65 10.06
CA GLY A 118 15.13 0.64 11.06
C GLY A 118 14.08 -0.46 10.99
N ILE A 119 13.52 -0.82 12.13
CA ILE A 119 12.58 -1.90 12.19
C ILE A 119 11.24 -1.55 11.55
N CYS A 120 10.98 -0.26 11.34
CA CYS A 120 9.73 0.19 10.71
C CYS A 120 9.86 0.44 9.21
N ARG A 121 10.76 -0.28 8.55
CA ARG A 121 10.88 -0.17 7.11
C ARG A 121 9.69 -0.80 6.43
N PHE A 122 9.38 -0.31 5.24
CA PHE A 122 8.25 -0.82 4.49
C PHE A 122 8.54 -2.13 3.78
N SER A 123 9.81 -2.46 3.58
CA SER A 123 10.17 -3.70 2.92
C SER A 123 9.73 -4.91 3.74
N SER A 124 9.19 -5.91 3.07
CA SER A 124 8.80 -7.13 3.76
C SER A 124 9.97 -8.10 3.86
N GLU A 125 11.13 -7.71 3.30
CA GLU A 125 12.35 -8.51 3.35
C GLU A 125 12.15 -9.97 2.89
N GLY A 126 11.45 -10.11 1.79
CA GLY A 126 11.21 -11.43 1.23
C GLY A 126 10.04 -12.18 1.81
N LYS A 127 9.42 -11.63 2.86
CA LYS A 127 8.26 -12.29 3.45
C LYS A 127 7.00 -11.84 2.73
N GLU A 128 5.99 -12.67 2.75
CA GLU A 128 4.75 -12.35 2.08
C GLU A 128 3.74 -11.75 3.04
N LEU A 129 3.14 -10.62 2.65
CA LEU A 129 2.01 -10.08 3.35
C LEU A 129 0.80 -10.84 2.82
N VAL A 130 -0.02 -11.35 3.70
CA VAL A 130 -1.15 -12.19 3.32
C VAL A 130 -2.36 -11.33 2.99
N LYS A 131 -3.04 -11.66 1.92
CA LYS A 131 -4.21 -10.91 1.53
C LYS A 131 -5.34 -11.24 2.49
N ILE A 132 -5.90 -10.25 3.14
CA ILE A 132 -6.97 -10.46 4.12
C ILE A 132 -8.29 -9.85 3.65
N LYS A 133 -8.31 -9.11 2.56
CA LYS A 133 -9.56 -8.58 2.08
C LYS A 133 -9.49 -8.14 0.61
#